data_7be9b849e0a7dcd293c2e435db6d0bd6
#
_entry.id   7be9b849e0a7dcd293c2e435db6d0bd6
#
_cell.length_a   1.000
_cell.length_b   1.000
_cell.length_c   1.000
_cell.angle_alpha   90.00
_cell.angle_beta   90.00
_cell.angle_gamma   90.00
#
_symmetry.space_group_name_H-M   'P 1'
#
loop_
_entity.id
_entity.type
_entity.pdbx_description
1 polymer ?
#
loop_
_entity_poly.entity_id
_entity_poly.type
_entity_poly.pdbx_seq_one_letter_code
_entity_poly.pdbx_strand_id
1 'polypeptide(L)'
;MPVTYDTIIIGAGIAGSSVAYFLSQKGQNVLVMDKRGIASGGSGAAGAFVSPKIGKGGPLQSLTNEAFEFAKDFYLKHFSAFYHQSGIVRIPKDGEDAAKFSSYEPFNENRYTHFRAEKLKALGIKAPLESFFFPDAGVCDASDMCHALLEGIAFVEDEAEVLAFNDSMWQAGDYQAKNVVLATGYENRLFDMRYMGVKGTWGTRGDFSSNLPLNVSMHQSMSVSANMNGIIRLGATHEKNIKKPVVCEDEQALGLKEKASVLVDTSDMNLVKTVCAMRAGSRDYFPLVGSVIDVPFMLGAYPDIIRGATPKLRYLENLYACNGLGGRGFVFGPLMGKWLADYIFDAKEIDKRVDPDRLFFKWCRKHYK
;
A
#
# COMPACT_ATOMS: atom_id res chain seq x y z
N MET A 1 -19.11 -21.63 -22.40
CA MET A 1 -18.04 -20.72 -22.87
C MET A 1 -17.64 -19.84 -21.69
N PRO A 2 -16.35 -19.55 -21.50
CA PRO A 2 -15.93 -18.67 -20.42
C PRO A 2 -16.51 -17.26 -20.58
N VAL A 3 -16.75 -16.60 -19.46
CA VAL A 3 -17.21 -15.19 -19.46
C VAL A 3 -16.02 -14.29 -19.79
N THR A 4 -16.19 -13.37 -20.74
CA THR A 4 -15.09 -12.55 -21.28
C THR A 4 -15.08 -11.14 -20.70
N TYR A 5 -13.89 -10.71 -20.30
CA TYR A 5 -13.58 -9.36 -19.82
C TYR A 5 -12.43 -8.75 -20.63
N ASP A 6 -12.22 -7.44 -20.53
CA ASP A 6 -11.03 -6.80 -21.10
C ASP A 6 -9.81 -7.06 -20.20
N THR A 7 -10.02 -6.99 -18.88
CA THR A 7 -8.98 -7.18 -17.86
C THR A 7 -9.49 -7.98 -16.68
N ILE A 8 -8.74 -9.00 -16.24
CA ILE A 8 -8.91 -9.67 -14.95
C ILE A 8 -7.82 -9.17 -14.00
N ILE A 9 -8.24 -8.80 -12.77
CA ILE A 9 -7.33 -8.37 -11.70
C ILE A 9 -7.36 -9.40 -10.59
N ILE A 10 -6.20 -9.95 -10.23
CA ILE A 10 -6.07 -10.92 -9.14
C ILE A 10 -5.62 -10.20 -7.87
N GLY A 11 -6.54 -10.08 -6.91
CA GLY A 11 -6.37 -9.39 -5.63
C GLY A 11 -7.21 -8.13 -5.53
N ALA A 12 -8.09 -8.08 -4.53
CA ALA A 12 -9.02 -6.98 -4.24
C ALA A 12 -8.56 -6.09 -3.06
N GLY A 13 -7.25 -5.97 -2.85
CA GLY A 13 -6.67 -4.97 -1.96
C GLY A 13 -6.57 -3.61 -2.63
N ILE A 14 -6.07 -2.58 -1.92
CA ILE A 14 -5.98 -1.20 -2.42
C ILE A 14 -5.24 -1.09 -3.77
N ALA A 15 -4.26 -1.95 -4.05
CA ALA A 15 -3.57 -1.97 -5.33
C ALA A 15 -4.52 -2.40 -6.47
N GLY A 16 -5.16 -3.57 -6.33
CA GLY A 16 -6.08 -4.09 -7.35
C GLY A 16 -7.34 -3.25 -7.49
N SER A 17 -7.93 -2.79 -6.37
CA SER A 17 -9.11 -1.91 -6.39
C SER A 17 -8.82 -0.59 -7.10
N SER A 18 -7.63 0.00 -6.89
CA SER A 18 -7.24 1.23 -7.60
C SER A 18 -7.06 0.99 -9.10
N VAL A 19 -6.40 -0.10 -9.51
CA VAL A 19 -6.26 -0.44 -10.94
C VAL A 19 -7.62 -0.67 -11.58
N ALA A 20 -8.51 -1.43 -10.91
CA ALA A 20 -9.87 -1.71 -11.39
C ALA A 20 -10.66 -0.42 -11.62
N TYR A 21 -10.63 0.49 -10.63
CA TYR A 21 -11.28 1.78 -10.74
C TYR A 21 -10.82 2.55 -12.00
N PHE A 22 -9.51 2.75 -12.17
CA PHE A 22 -9.01 3.55 -13.29
C PHE A 22 -9.21 2.89 -14.64
N LEU A 23 -9.15 1.55 -14.76
CA LEU A 23 -9.49 0.85 -15.99
C LEU A 23 -10.98 0.95 -16.32
N SER A 24 -11.86 0.81 -15.32
CA SER A 24 -13.31 1.01 -15.48
C SER A 24 -13.64 2.44 -15.93
N GLN A 25 -12.96 3.47 -15.38
CA GLN A 25 -13.12 4.87 -15.83
C GLN A 25 -12.69 5.09 -17.29
N LYS A 26 -11.91 4.18 -17.87
CA LYS A 26 -11.54 4.17 -19.30
C LYS A 26 -12.51 3.32 -20.15
N GLY A 27 -13.60 2.83 -19.57
CA GLY A 27 -14.63 2.04 -20.26
C GLY A 27 -14.28 0.57 -20.43
N GLN A 28 -13.23 0.06 -19.73
CA GLN A 28 -12.93 -1.37 -19.76
C GLN A 28 -13.92 -2.17 -18.92
N ASN A 29 -14.30 -3.35 -19.42
CA ASN A 29 -15.01 -4.35 -18.65
C ASN A 29 -14.01 -5.14 -17.80
N VAL A 30 -14.03 -4.90 -16.48
CA VAL A 30 -13.05 -5.43 -15.53
C VAL A 30 -13.70 -6.45 -14.59
N LEU A 31 -13.02 -7.59 -14.39
CA LEU A 31 -13.31 -8.54 -13.32
C LEU A 31 -12.21 -8.46 -12.27
N VAL A 32 -12.59 -8.36 -11.01
CA VAL A 32 -11.66 -8.52 -9.88
C VAL A 32 -11.93 -9.86 -9.20
N MET A 33 -10.87 -10.65 -8.97
CA MET A 33 -10.92 -11.93 -8.25
C MET A 33 -10.09 -11.83 -6.98
N ASP A 34 -10.63 -12.26 -5.86
CA ASP A 34 -9.87 -12.42 -4.62
C ASP A 34 -10.41 -13.62 -3.84
N LYS A 35 -9.52 -14.46 -3.35
CA LYS A 35 -9.87 -15.72 -2.67
C LYS A 35 -10.51 -15.58 -1.29
N ARG A 36 -10.52 -14.37 -0.71
CA ARG A 36 -10.99 -14.12 0.67
C ARG A 36 -11.85 -12.86 0.78
N GLY A 37 -12.20 -12.26 -0.34
CA GLY A 37 -13.02 -11.06 -0.38
C GLY A 37 -12.24 -9.75 -0.44
N ILE A 38 -12.96 -8.66 -0.65
CA ILE A 38 -12.43 -7.31 -0.81
C ILE A 38 -11.71 -6.88 0.48
N ALA A 39 -10.51 -6.32 0.32
CA ALA A 39 -9.65 -5.85 1.41
C ALA A 39 -9.27 -6.90 2.46
N SER A 40 -9.41 -8.19 2.17
CA SER A 40 -9.17 -9.30 3.11
C SER A 40 -7.71 -9.44 3.58
N GLY A 41 -6.76 -8.84 2.84
CA GLY A 41 -5.33 -8.89 3.13
C GLY A 41 -4.79 -7.66 3.87
N GLY A 42 -3.56 -7.27 3.52
CA GLY A 42 -2.85 -6.14 4.14
C GLY A 42 -3.59 -4.80 4.06
N SER A 43 -4.50 -4.63 3.11
CA SER A 43 -5.29 -3.40 2.96
C SER A 43 -6.31 -3.25 4.08
N GLY A 44 -7.10 -4.27 4.40
CA GLY A 44 -8.10 -4.19 5.48
C GLY A 44 -7.48 -4.07 6.88
N ALA A 45 -6.26 -4.62 7.08
CA ALA A 45 -5.52 -4.45 8.33
C ALA A 45 -4.71 -3.14 8.40
N ALA A 46 -4.72 -2.32 7.36
CA ALA A 46 -3.99 -1.06 7.35
C ALA A 46 -4.60 -0.04 8.32
N GLY A 47 -3.75 0.77 8.96
CA GLY A 47 -4.21 2.02 9.59
C GLY A 47 -4.64 3.06 8.56
N ALA A 48 -4.32 2.82 7.29
CA ALA A 48 -4.70 3.60 6.11
C ALA A 48 -4.39 5.10 6.19
N PHE A 49 -3.28 5.44 6.86
CA PHE A 49 -2.81 6.82 6.94
C PHE A 49 -2.31 7.31 5.58
N VAL A 50 -2.80 8.45 5.16
CA VAL A 50 -2.40 9.16 3.94
C VAL A 50 -1.62 10.39 4.35
N SER A 51 -0.31 10.34 4.23
CA SER A 51 0.59 11.40 4.69
C SER A 51 1.86 11.47 3.87
N PRO A 52 2.49 12.66 3.78
CA PRO A 52 3.75 12.81 3.09
C PRO A 52 4.89 12.06 3.80
N LYS A 53 5.96 11.84 3.09
CA LYS A 53 7.22 11.31 3.63
C LYS A 53 8.14 12.48 3.97
N ILE A 54 8.59 12.55 5.22
CA ILE A 54 9.66 13.45 5.64
C ILE A 54 11.00 12.73 5.60
N GLY A 55 12.08 13.45 5.33
CA GLY A 55 13.45 12.92 5.25
C GLY A 55 14.40 13.92 4.58
N LYS A 56 15.58 13.45 4.21
CA LYS A 56 16.65 14.25 3.58
C LYS A 56 16.54 14.33 2.04
N GLY A 57 15.34 14.21 1.50
CA GLY A 57 15.13 14.17 0.05
C GLY A 57 15.37 12.78 -0.57
N GLY A 58 15.48 12.76 -1.88
CA GLY A 58 15.75 11.57 -2.68
C GLY A 58 14.53 10.98 -3.37
N PRO A 59 14.77 10.04 -4.34
CA PRO A 59 13.72 9.58 -5.25
C PRO A 59 12.51 8.94 -4.59
N LEU A 60 12.70 8.21 -3.47
CA LEU A 60 11.58 7.60 -2.74
C LEU A 60 10.74 8.65 -2.00
N GLN A 61 11.35 9.71 -1.47
CA GLN A 61 10.60 10.79 -0.84
C GLN A 61 9.80 11.56 -1.89
N SER A 62 10.42 11.94 -3.00
CA SER A 62 9.75 12.60 -4.11
C SER A 62 8.57 11.79 -4.63
N LEU A 63 8.74 10.50 -4.94
CA LEU A 63 7.65 9.64 -5.38
C LEU A 63 6.54 9.52 -4.33
N THR A 64 6.90 9.40 -3.04
CA THR A 64 5.89 9.28 -1.97
C THR A 64 5.08 10.55 -1.83
N ASN A 65 5.71 11.72 -2.00
CA ASN A 65 5.05 13.01 -1.88
C ASN A 65 4.17 13.31 -3.11
N GLU A 66 4.63 12.94 -4.32
CA GLU A 66 3.81 12.96 -5.53
C GLU A 66 2.56 12.07 -5.37
N ALA A 67 2.74 10.85 -4.87
CA ALA A 67 1.64 9.95 -4.62
C ALA A 67 0.70 10.44 -3.50
N PHE A 68 1.23 11.10 -2.48
CA PHE A 68 0.43 11.71 -1.41
C PHE A 68 -0.47 12.82 -1.94
N GLU A 69 0.08 13.76 -2.70
CA GLU A 69 -0.72 14.85 -3.29
C GLU A 69 -1.82 14.30 -4.20
N PHE A 70 -1.47 13.35 -5.08
CA PHE A 70 -2.46 12.71 -5.93
C PHE A 70 -3.54 11.98 -5.13
N ALA A 71 -3.16 11.15 -4.15
CA ALA A 71 -4.11 10.36 -3.36
C ALA A 71 -5.05 11.24 -2.54
N LYS A 72 -4.52 12.27 -1.90
CA LYS A 72 -5.31 13.27 -1.13
C LYS A 72 -6.39 13.90 -2.01
N ASP A 73 -6.00 14.46 -3.15
CA ASP A 73 -6.93 15.14 -4.05
C ASP A 73 -7.96 14.16 -4.64
N PHE A 74 -7.52 12.97 -5.01
CA PHE A 74 -8.37 11.90 -5.52
C PHE A 74 -9.42 11.46 -4.49
N TYR A 75 -9.01 11.20 -3.26
CA TYR A 75 -9.95 10.78 -2.21
C TYR A 75 -10.92 11.90 -1.83
N LEU A 76 -10.46 13.13 -1.66
CA LEU A 76 -11.33 14.27 -1.36
C LEU A 76 -12.38 14.49 -2.46
N LYS A 77 -11.98 14.35 -3.71
CA LYS A 77 -12.87 14.60 -4.84
C LYS A 77 -13.89 13.50 -5.07
N HIS A 78 -13.50 12.24 -4.92
CA HIS A 78 -14.30 11.10 -5.35
C HIS A 78 -14.80 10.20 -4.21
N PHE A 79 -14.14 10.23 -3.04
CA PHE A 79 -14.34 9.30 -1.94
C PHE A 79 -14.33 9.98 -0.57
N SER A 80 -14.81 11.21 -0.48
CA SER A 80 -14.76 12.02 0.75
C SER A 80 -15.50 11.41 1.93
N ALA A 81 -16.48 10.53 1.69
CA ALA A 81 -17.17 9.80 2.75
C ALA A 81 -16.26 8.77 3.47
N PHE A 82 -15.18 8.32 2.82
CA PHE A 82 -14.26 7.30 3.32
C PHE A 82 -12.85 7.84 3.60
N TYR A 83 -12.64 9.15 3.45
CA TYR A 83 -11.37 9.81 3.71
C TYR A 83 -11.53 10.96 4.70
N HIS A 84 -10.93 10.81 5.87
CA HIS A 84 -11.00 11.77 6.96
C HIS A 84 -9.72 12.63 6.98
N GLN A 85 -9.80 13.86 6.48
CA GLN A 85 -8.69 14.82 6.50
C GLN A 85 -8.51 15.42 7.90
N SER A 86 -8.06 14.61 8.85
CA SER A 86 -7.82 15.01 10.25
C SER A 86 -6.52 15.78 10.47
N GLY A 87 -5.68 15.89 9.46
CA GLY A 87 -4.27 16.22 9.63
C GLY A 87 -3.49 15.13 10.37
N ILE A 88 -2.15 15.19 10.28
CA ILE A 88 -1.26 14.27 10.99
C ILE A 88 -0.13 15.04 11.67
N VAL A 89 0.02 14.82 12.97
CA VAL A 89 1.17 15.31 13.74
C VAL A 89 2.30 14.29 13.68
N ARG A 90 3.46 14.69 13.18
CA ARG A 90 4.70 13.92 13.25
C ARG A 90 5.47 14.34 14.48
N ILE A 91 5.58 13.43 15.44
CA ILE A 91 6.15 13.67 16.77
C ILE A 91 7.54 13.05 16.84
N PRO A 92 8.60 13.82 17.13
CA PRO A 92 9.92 13.26 17.40
C PRO A 92 9.90 12.41 18.68
N LYS A 93 10.70 11.36 18.72
CA LYS A 93 10.78 10.45 19.88
C LYS A 93 11.57 11.05 21.03
N ASP A 94 12.63 11.75 20.69
CA ASP A 94 13.61 12.33 21.61
C ASP A 94 14.30 13.54 20.97
N GLY A 95 15.24 14.15 21.67
CA GLY A 95 15.98 15.32 21.19
C GLY A 95 16.84 15.03 19.97
N GLU A 96 17.39 13.81 19.82
CA GLU A 96 18.15 13.42 18.63
C GLU A 96 17.23 13.33 17.39
N ASP A 97 16.04 12.77 17.57
CA ASP A 97 15.05 12.68 16.51
C ASP A 97 14.49 14.07 16.13
N ALA A 98 14.32 14.97 17.12
CA ALA A 98 13.94 16.36 16.89
C ALA A 98 14.99 17.11 16.04
N ALA A 99 16.27 16.92 16.32
CA ALA A 99 17.34 17.49 15.52
C ALA A 99 17.34 16.94 14.07
N LYS A 100 16.98 15.67 13.89
CA LYS A 100 16.75 15.09 12.55
C LYS A 100 15.58 15.77 11.83
N PHE A 101 14.46 16.02 12.54
CA PHE A 101 13.30 16.71 11.96
C PHE A 101 13.69 18.09 11.42
N SER A 102 14.43 18.89 12.20
CA SER A 102 14.94 20.20 11.74
C SER A 102 15.81 20.05 10.48
N SER A 103 16.61 18.97 10.38
CA SER A 103 17.42 18.70 9.19
C SER A 103 16.59 18.29 7.96
N TYR A 104 15.31 17.94 8.11
CA TYR A 104 14.41 17.55 7.01
C TYR A 104 13.64 18.73 6.42
N GLU A 105 13.55 19.85 7.13
CA GLU A 105 12.79 21.03 6.70
C GLU A 105 13.15 21.53 5.30
N PRO A 106 14.44 21.65 4.90
CA PRO A 106 14.81 22.10 3.56
C PRO A 106 14.35 21.18 2.43
N PHE A 107 13.96 19.94 2.76
CA PHE A 107 13.51 18.91 1.81
C PHE A 107 12.01 18.65 1.89
N ASN A 108 11.28 19.43 2.69
CA ASN A 108 9.85 19.24 2.88
C ASN A 108 9.07 20.21 1.98
N GLU A 109 8.52 19.67 0.90
CA GLU A 109 7.76 20.42 -0.12
C GLU A 109 6.25 20.50 0.19
N ASN A 110 5.76 19.66 1.12
CA ASN A 110 4.36 19.63 1.50
C ASN A 110 4.04 20.68 2.56
N ARG A 111 2.82 21.21 2.54
CA ARG A 111 2.35 22.19 3.53
C ARG A 111 2.41 21.60 4.94
N TYR A 112 3.07 22.28 5.87
CA TYR A 112 3.14 21.92 7.28
C TYR A 112 3.26 23.15 8.18
N THR A 113 3.01 22.94 9.46
CA THR A 113 3.24 23.93 10.51
C THR A 113 3.90 23.28 11.71
N HIS A 114 4.55 24.09 12.54
CA HIS A 114 5.13 23.63 13.81
C HIS A 114 4.08 23.66 14.92
N PHE A 115 3.91 22.54 15.62
CA PHE A 115 3.13 22.45 16.84
C PHE A 115 4.07 22.36 18.04
N ARG A 116 4.07 23.39 18.88
CA ARG A 116 4.82 23.42 20.15
C ARG A 116 4.07 22.66 21.22
N ALA A 117 4.75 22.41 22.35
CA ALA A 117 4.23 21.62 23.47
C ALA A 117 2.86 22.10 23.99
N GLU A 118 2.63 23.42 24.05
CA GLU A 118 1.37 24.00 24.53
C GLU A 118 0.21 23.64 23.57
N LYS A 119 0.46 23.71 22.26
CA LYS A 119 -0.53 23.34 21.24
C LYS A 119 -0.82 21.86 21.27
N LEU A 120 0.22 21.02 21.42
CA LEU A 120 0.07 19.56 21.54
C LEU A 120 -0.74 19.19 22.77
N LYS A 121 -0.43 19.81 23.92
CA LYS A 121 -1.18 19.62 25.18
C LYS A 121 -2.65 20.03 25.04
N ALA A 122 -2.94 21.14 24.35
CA ALA A 122 -4.32 21.59 24.09
C ALA A 122 -5.11 20.61 23.21
N LEU A 123 -4.43 19.79 22.41
CA LEU A 123 -5.02 18.71 21.60
C LEU A 123 -5.07 17.36 22.35
N GLY A 124 -4.72 17.31 23.62
CA GLY A 124 -4.66 16.06 24.40
C GLY A 124 -3.45 15.18 24.10
N ILE A 125 -2.41 15.73 23.43
CA ILE A 125 -1.20 15.00 23.05
C ILE A 125 -0.10 15.25 24.09
N LYS A 126 0.42 14.17 24.66
CA LYS A 126 1.46 14.16 25.70
C LYS A 126 2.85 14.17 25.05
N ALA A 127 3.21 15.22 24.29
CA ALA A 127 4.52 15.32 23.63
C ALA A 127 5.19 16.65 23.98
N PRO A 128 6.41 16.63 24.56
CA PRO A 128 7.10 17.85 24.99
C PRO A 128 7.89 18.55 23.88
N LEU A 129 8.16 17.85 22.76
CA LEU A 129 9.01 18.35 21.68
C LEU A 129 8.17 18.97 20.57
N GLU A 130 8.71 20.00 19.93
CA GLU A 130 8.12 20.60 18.75
C GLU A 130 7.96 19.56 17.64
N SER A 131 6.80 19.55 17.01
CA SER A 131 6.34 18.51 16.08
C SER A 131 5.87 19.14 14.77
N PHE A 132 5.93 18.39 13.66
CA PHE A 132 5.38 18.85 12.39
C PHE A 132 3.92 18.44 12.26
N PHE A 133 3.06 19.38 11.95
CA PHE A 133 1.66 19.14 11.63
C PHE A 133 1.43 19.29 10.12
N PHE A 134 0.94 18.24 9.48
CA PHE A 134 0.56 18.20 8.07
C PHE A 134 -0.96 18.27 7.96
N PRO A 135 -1.55 19.45 7.68
CA PRO A 135 -3.00 19.63 7.69
C PRO A 135 -3.72 18.88 6.58
N ASP A 136 -3.02 18.64 5.46
CA ASP A 136 -3.59 17.98 4.28
C ASP A 136 -3.54 16.44 4.37
N ALA A 137 -2.91 15.91 5.41
CA ALA A 137 -2.87 14.49 5.68
C ALA A 137 -4.19 13.98 6.31
N GLY A 138 -4.42 12.68 6.24
CA GLY A 138 -5.64 12.08 6.79
C GLY A 138 -5.58 10.58 6.91
N VAL A 139 -6.73 9.96 7.11
CA VAL A 139 -6.91 8.52 7.29
C VAL A 139 -8.08 8.04 6.45
N CYS A 140 -7.92 6.92 5.74
CA CYS A 140 -9.03 6.26 5.05
C CYS A 140 -9.72 5.23 5.94
N ASP A 141 -10.98 4.98 5.69
CA ASP A 141 -11.67 3.77 6.12
C ASP A 141 -11.26 2.63 5.19
N ALA A 142 -10.25 1.87 5.62
CA ALA A 142 -9.45 1.01 4.74
C ALA A 142 -10.26 0.00 3.92
N SER A 143 -11.17 -0.73 4.57
CA SER A 143 -12.04 -1.71 3.90
C SER A 143 -13.06 -1.03 3.01
N ASP A 144 -13.76 -0.02 3.56
CA ASP A 144 -14.84 0.66 2.86
C ASP A 144 -14.33 1.43 1.63
N MET A 145 -13.12 2.00 1.71
CA MET A 145 -12.46 2.60 0.56
C MET A 145 -12.20 1.59 -0.57
N CYS A 146 -11.76 0.35 -0.25
CA CYS A 146 -11.58 -0.66 -1.28
C CYS A 146 -12.91 -1.10 -1.89
N HIS A 147 -13.98 -1.22 -1.10
CA HIS A 147 -15.33 -1.51 -1.59
C HIS A 147 -15.84 -0.38 -2.49
N ALA A 148 -15.68 0.86 -2.07
CA ALA A 148 -16.11 2.03 -2.86
C ALA A 148 -15.37 2.14 -4.21
N LEU A 149 -14.07 1.81 -4.24
CA LEU A 149 -13.29 1.76 -5.49
C LEU A 149 -13.78 0.67 -6.45
N LEU A 150 -14.41 -0.37 -5.95
CA LEU A 150 -14.96 -1.49 -6.74
C LEU A 150 -16.47 -1.38 -6.98
N GLU A 151 -17.10 -0.29 -6.57
CA GLU A 151 -18.52 -0.09 -6.81
C GLU A 151 -18.85 -0.13 -8.31
N GLY A 152 -19.79 -0.99 -8.70
CA GLY A 152 -20.19 -1.21 -10.09
C GLY A 152 -19.20 -2.03 -10.94
N ILE A 153 -18.11 -2.54 -10.37
CA ILE A 153 -17.15 -3.41 -11.04
C ILE A 153 -17.43 -4.87 -10.66
N ALA A 154 -17.35 -5.78 -11.64
CA ALA A 154 -17.56 -7.20 -11.40
C ALA A 154 -16.51 -7.76 -10.42
N PHE A 155 -17.00 -8.44 -9.39
CA PHE A 155 -16.19 -9.07 -8.37
C PHE A 155 -16.60 -10.53 -8.14
N VAL A 156 -15.60 -11.39 -7.96
CA VAL A 156 -15.82 -12.79 -7.57
C VAL A 156 -14.87 -13.17 -6.43
N GLU A 157 -15.43 -13.79 -5.40
CA GLU A 157 -14.64 -14.39 -4.33
C GLU A 157 -14.25 -15.81 -4.73
N ASP A 158 -13.07 -15.91 -5.38
CA ASP A 158 -12.52 -17.16 -5.87
C ASP A 158 -11.00 -17.10 -5.97
N GLU A 159 -10.31 -18.24 -5.90
CA GLU A 159 -8.86 -18.33 -6.03
C GLU A 159 -8.46 -18.64 -7.50
N ALA A 160 -7.70 -17.74 -8.10
CA ALA A 160 -7.02 -18.03 -9.36
C ALA A 160 -5.84 -18.98 -9.09
N GLU A 161 -6.08 -20.29 -9.12
CA GLU A 161 -5.03 -21.30 -8.89
C GLU A 161 -4.06 -21.38 -10.06
N VAL A 162 -4.57 -21.25 -11.27
CA VAL A 162 -3.82 -21.32 -12.54
C VAL A 162 -4.31 -20.23 -13.48
N LEU A 163 -3.36 -19.62 -14.18
CA LEU A 163 -3.61 -18.73 -15.32
C LEU A 163 -3.03 -19.36 -16.57
N ALA A 164 -3.89 -19.69 -17.53
CA ALA A 164 -3.48 -20.22 -18.82
C ALA A 164 -3.59 -19.14 -19.91
N PHE A 165 -2.62 -19.09 -20.82
CA PHE A 165 -2.63 -18.18 -21.97
C PHE A 165 -2.80 -18.97 -23.25
N ASN A 166 -3.95 -18.83 -23.91
CA ASN A 166 -4.29 -19.50 -25.15
C ASN A 166 -5.00 -18.53 -26.09
N ASP A 167 -4.72 -18.60 -27.37
CA ASP A 167 -5.38 -17.79 -28.43
C ASP A 167 -5.39 -16.27 -28.06
N SER A 168 -4.27 -15.76 -27.55
CA SER A 168 -4.09 -14.35 -27.12
C SER A 168 -4.99 -13.90 -25.97
N MET A 169 -5.55 -14.85 -25.22
CA MET A 169 -6.40 -14.61 -24.06
C MET A 169 -5.87 -15.36 -22.82
N TRP A 170 -5.94 -14.70 -21.68
CA TRP A 170 -5.74 -15.34 -20.38
C TRP A 170 -7.02 -15.98 -19.90
N GLN A 171 -6.93 -17.16 -19.32
CA GLN A 171 -8.03 -17.87 -18.67
C GLN A 171 -7.75 -18.06 -17.17
N ALA A 172 -8.72 -17.71 -16.33
CA ALA A 172 -8.74 -17.93 -14.89
C ALA A 172 -10.07 -18.60 -14.54
N GLY A 173 -10.07 -19.93 -14.33
CA GLY A 173 -11.30 -20.69 -14.11
C GLY A 173 -12.30 -20.53 -15.27
N ASP A 174 -13.52 -20.09 -14.95
CA ASP A 174 -14.59 -19.84 -15.92
C ASP A 174 -14.52 -18.47 -16.62
N TYR A 175 -13.47 -17.69 -16.38
CA TYR A 175 -13.31 -16.33 -16.89
C TYR A 175 -12.13 -16.23 -17.83
N GLN A 176 -12.25 -15.36 -18.83
CA GLN A 176 -11.14 -15.05 -19.74
C GLN A 176 -11.02 -13.55 -19.98
N ALA A 177 -9.78 -13.08 -20.22
CA ALA A 177 -9.51 -11.70 -20.55
C ALA A 177 -8.27 -11.52 -21.41
N LYS A 178 -8.20 -10.40 -22.15
CA LYS A 178 -7.01 -10.02 -22.90
C LYS A 178 -5.84 -9.68 -21.94
N ASN A 179 -6.12 -8.98 -20.86
CA ASN A 179 -5.12 -8.52 -19.91
C ASN A 179 -5.33 -9.16 -18.52
N VAL A 180 -4.23 -9.43 -17.82
CA VAL A 180 -4.26 -9.82 -16.41
C VAL A 180 -3.34 -8.91 -15.58
N VAL A 181 -3.83 -8.48 -14.41
CA VAL A 181 -3.05 -7.73 -13.44
C VAL A 181 -2.91 -8.51 -12.14
N LEU A 182 -1.68 -8.73 -11.72
CA LEU A 182 -1.35 -9.40 -10.46
C LEU A 182 -1.18 -8.35 -9.35
N ALA A 183 -2.18 -8.23 -8.48
CA ALA A 183 -2.20 -7.38 -7.28
C ALA A 183 -2.25 -8.22 -5.99
N THR A 184 -1.57 -9.35 -5.99
CA THR A 184 -1.69 -10.46 -5.04
C THR A 184 -1.07 -10.22 -3.66
N GLY A 185 -0.56 -9.02 -3.42
CA GLY A 185 0.10 -8.68 -2.17
C GLY A 185 1.38 -9.51 -1.96
N TYR A 186 1.55 -10.12 -0.78
CA TYR A 186 2.76 -10.90 -0.49
C TYR A 186 2.75 -12.32 -1.11
N GLU A 187 1.63 -12.76 -1.65
CA GLU A 187 1.47 -14.09 -2.26
C GLU A 187 1.79 -14.04 -3.77
N ASN A 188 2.92 -14.63 -4.17
CA ASN A 188 3.34 -14.71 -5.57
C ASN A 188 3.49 -16.19 -5.96
N ARG A 189 2.38 -16.85 -6.31
CA ARG A 189 2.37 -18.28 -6.63
C ARG A 189 2.17 -18.58 -8.11
N LEU A 190 1.52 -17.67 -8.85
CA LEU A 190 1.10 -17.90 -10.22
C LEU A 190 2.26 -17.90 -11.23
N PHE A 191 3.27 -17.05 -11.02
CA PHE A 191 4.43 -16.91 -11.90
C PHE A 191 5.73 -16.73 -11.11
N ASP A 192 6.87 -16.95 -11.78
CA ASP A 192 8.19 -16.65 -11.19
C ASP A 192 8.44 -15.14 -11.16
N MET A 193 8.00 -14.51 -10.08
CA MET A 193 8.24 -13.09 -9.81
C MET A 193 9.26 -12.86 -8.68
N ARG A 194 10.15 -13.83 -8.42
CA ARG A 194 11.16 -13.74 -7.34
C ARG A 194 12.09 -12.54 -7.52
N TYR A 195 12.32 -12.08 -8.74
CA TYR A 195 13.13 -10.89 -9.02
C TYR A 195 12.53 -9.61 -8.43
N MET A 196 11.23 -9.51 -8.30
CA MET A 196 10.52 -8.38 -7.67
C MET A 196 10.82 -8.25 -6.18
N GLY A 197 11.25 -9.34 -5.53
CA GLY A 197 11.70 -9.35 -4.14
C GLY A 197 10.64 -8.90 -3.14
N VAL A 198 9.38 -9.17 -3.42
CA VAL A 198 8.27 -8.86 -2.50
C VAL A 198 8.43 -9.64 -1.20
N LYS A 199 8.33 -8.94 -0.09
CA LYS A 199 8.43 -9.51 1.27
C LYS A 199 7.18 -9.20 2.07
N GLY A 200 6.71 -10.23 2.78
CA GLY A 200 5.68 -10.08 3.79
C GLY A 200 6.26 -9.50 5.09
N THR A 201 5.51 -8.60 5.71
CA THR A 201 5.76 -8.15 7.09
C THR A 201 4.44 -8.22 7.84
N TRP A 202 4.39 -9.05 8.87
CA TRP A 202 3.21 -9.19 9.71
C TRP A 202 2.98 -7.93 10.53
N GLY A 203 1.75 -7.55 10.71
CA GLY A 203 1.41 -6.39 11.52
C GLY A 203 -0.01 -6.42 12.05
N THR A 204 -0.15 -5.97 13.27
CA THR A 204 -1.41 -5.88 14.03
C THR A 204 -1.82 -4.43 14.18
N ARG A 205 -3.11 -4.16 14.03
CA ARG A 205 -3.81 -2.93 14.37
C ARG A 205 -4.91 -3.25 15.36
N GLY A 206 -5.10 -2.38 16.36
CA GLY A 206 -6.26 -2.41 17.25
C GLY A 206 -7.19 -1.24 16.96
N ASP A 207 -8.49 -1.50 16.90
CA ASP A 207 -9.55 -0.49 16.86
C ASP A 207 -10.19 -0.42 18.24
N PHE A 208 -10.21 0.78 18.85
CA PHE A 208 -10.67 1.00 20.22
C PHE A 208 -11.81 2.00 20.24
N SER A 209 -12.88 1.68 20.96
CA SER A 209 -13.89 2.69 21.29
C SER A 209 -13.35 3.66 22.35
N SER A 210 -13.64 4.96 22.19
CA SER A 210 -13.19 6.00 23.12
C SER A 210 -14.01 7.28 22.92
N ASN A 211 -14.22 8.02 24.02
CA ASN A 211 -14.81 9.34 24.00
C ASN A 211 -13.74 10.47 23.95
N LEU A 212 -12.45 10.10 23.86
CA LEU A 212 -11.36 11.08 23.79
C LEU A 212 -11.59 12.03 22.59
N PRO A 213 -11.65 13.36 22.77
CA PRO A 213 -11.87 14.32 21.69
C PRO A 213 -10.59 14.59 20.89
N LEU A 214 -10.04 13.52 20.31
CA LEU A 214 -8.81 13.56 19.53
C LEU A 214 -9.13 13.90 18.06
N ASN A 215 -8.97 15.15 17.68
CA ASN A 215 -9.35 15.65 16.35
C ASN A 215 -8.21 15.57 15.32
N VAL A 216 -7.02 15.13 15.69
CA VAL A 216 -5.86 14.99 14.81
C VAL A 216 -5.25 13.61 14.94
N SER A 217 -4.76 13.07 13.85
CA SER A 217 -3.97 11.84 13.88
C SER A 217 -2.51 12.12 14.22
N MET A 218 -1.77 11.13 14.68
CA MET A 218 -0.37 11.32 15.02
C MET A 218 0.50 10.11 14.68
N HIS A 219 1.79 10.38 14.58
CA HIS A 219 2.80 9.40 14.22
C HIS A 219 4.09 9.66 14.99
N GLN A 220 4.55 8.66 15.73
CA GLN A 220 5.85 8.64 16.38
C GLN A 220 6.49 7.25 16.15
N SER A 221 6.60 6.42 17.16
CA SER A 221 7.00 5.00 17.04
C SER A 221 5.85 4.12 16.51
N MET A 222 4.64 4.58 16.69
CA MET A 222 3.39 4.01 16.19
C MET A 222 2.48 5.13 15.68
N SER A 223 1.36 4.74 15.07
CA SER A 223 0.33 5.67 14.65
C SER A 223 -0.88 5.60 15.56
N VAL A 224 -1.47 6.74 15.85
CA VAL A 224 -2.77 6.89 16.53
C VAL A 224 -3.66 7.71 15.61
N SER A 225 -4.83 7.21 15.24
CA SER A 225 -5.76 7.99 14.42
C SER A 225 -6.47 9.06 15.25
N ALA A 226 -7.00 10.07 14.59
CA ALA A 226 -8.06 10.87 15.19
C ALA A 226 -9.22 9.96 15.65
N ASN A 227 -10.05 10.45 16.55
CA ASN A 227 -11.29 9.79 16.91
C ASN A 227 -12.28 9.94 15.76
N MET A 228 -12.57 8.84 15.09
CA MET A 228 -13.51 8.77 13.97
C MET A 228 -14.77 8.03 14.42
N ASN A 229 -15.84 8.77 14.68
CA ASN A 229 -17.12 8.22 15.12
C ASN A 229 -17.01 7.33 16.38
N GLY A 230 -16.24 7.73 17.35
CA GLY A 230 -16.03 6.98 18.59
C GLY A 230 -14.96 5.89 18.51
N ILE A 231 -14.25 5.78 17.40
CA ILE A 231 -13.18 4.77 17.20
C ILE A 231 -11.83 5.45 17.00
N ILE A 232 -10.84 5.01 17.77
CA ILE A 232 -9.43 5.35 17.60
C ILE A 232 -8.68 4.10 17.15
N ARG A 233 -7.95 4.20 16.03
CA ARG A 233 -7.11 3.11 15.50
C ARG A 233 -5.69 3.25 15.97
N LEU A 234 -5.17 2.23 16.61
CA LEU A 234 -3.78 2.14 17.05
C LEU A 234 -3.01 1.16 16.18
N GLY A 235 -1.90 1.57 15.63
CA GLY A 235 -1.13 0.69 14.74
C GLY A 235 0.23 1.26 14.31
N ALA A 236 1.03 0.39 13.83
CA ALA A 236 0.85 -1.04 13.82
C ALA A 236 2.14 -1.73 14.26
N THR A 237 2.06 -2.98 14.67
CA THR A 237 3.27 -3.78 14.90
C THR A 237 4.02 -4.05 13.59
N HIS A 238 5.28 -4.45 13.66
CA HIS A 238 6.14 -4.76 12.54
C HIS A 238 6.98 -6.00 12.85
N GLU A 239 6.44 -7.18 12.51
CA GLU A 239 7.04 -8.46 12.86
C GLU A 239 7.66 -9.09 11.62
N LYS A 240 8.96 -8.85 11.45
CA LYS A 240 9.72 -9.31 10.26
C LYS A 240 10.01 -10.81 10.25
N ASN A 241 9.94 -11.46 11.41
CA ASN A 241 10.25 -12.88 11.55
C ASN A 241 9.08 -13.80 11.18
N ILE A 242 7.87 -13.26 11.15
CA ILE A 242 6.67 -13.99 10.75
C ILE A 242 6.60 -14.00 9.23
N LYS A 243 6.80 -15.18 8.64
CA LYS A 243 6.85 -15.37 7.18
C LYS A 243 5.53 -15.82 6.57
N LYS A 244 4.59 -16.28 7.40
CA LYS A 244 3.25 -16.72 7.00
C LYS A 244 2.23 -16.14 7.98
N PRO A 245 0.97 -15.93 7.57
CA PRO A 245 -0.08 -15.51 8.50
C PRO A 245 -0.15 -16.44 9.71
N VAL A 246 -0.32 -15.84 10.87
CA VAL A 246 -0.56 -16.53 12.16
C VAL A 246 -1.92 -16.10 12.71
N VAL A 247 -2.34 -16.71 13.79
CA VAL A 247 -3.56 -16.30 14.51
C VAL A 247 -3.42 -14.85 14.95
N CYS A 248 -4.47 -14.08 14.77
CA CYS A 248 -4.55 -12.68 15.19
C CYS A 248 -5.04 -12.63 16.65
N GLU A 249 -4.20 -12.21 17.57
CA GLU A 249 -4.47 -12.20 19.00
C GLU A 249 -4.65 -10.80 19.55
N ASP A 250 -5.56 -10.61 20.49
CA ASP A 250 -5.89 -9.32 21.08
C ASP A 250 -4.75 -8.75 21.94
N GLU A 251 -3.90 -9.61 22.47
CA GLU A 251 -2.76 -9.21 23.29
C GLU A 251 -1.84 -8.19 22.56
N GLN A 252 -1.62 -8.38 21.26
CA GLN A 252 -0.81 -7.47 20.46
C GLN A 252 -1.49 -6.11 20.30
N ALA A 253 -2.80 -6.06 20.16
CA ALA A 253 -3.57 -4.82 20.11
C ALA A 253 -3.55 -4.10 21.47
N LEU A 254 -3.71 -4.85 22.57
CA LEU A 254 -3.62 -4.31 23.92
C LEU A 254 -2.20 -3.74 24.20
N GLY A 255 -1.14 -4.39 23.73
CA GLY A 255 0.22 -3.86 23.77
C GLY A 255 0.40 -2.56 22.98
N LEU A 256 -0.38 -2.33 21.91
CA LEU A 256 -0.42 -1.04 21.21
C LEU A 256 -1.12 0.03 22.06
N LYS A 257 -2.19 -0.30 22.78
CA LYS A 257 -2.86 0.62 23.72
C LYS A 257 -1.89 1.08 24.81
N GLU A 258 -1.13 0.16 25.39
CA GLU A 258 -0.11 0.49 26.40
C GLU A 258 0.94 1.46 25.82
N LYS A 259 1.48 1.17 24.62
CA LYS A 259 2.41 2.08 23.95
C LYS A 259 1.81 3.44 23.61
N ALA A 260 0.52 3.52 23.28
CA ALA A 260 -0.16 4.77 22.98
C ALA A 260 -0.33 5.66 24.23
N SER A 261 -0.35 5.08 25.45
CA SER A 261 -0.56 5.81 26.70
C SER A 261 0.49 6.90 26.99
N VAL A 262 1.67 6.80 26.39
CA VAL A 262 2.69 7.83 26.47
C VAL A 262 2.40 9.05 25.59
N LEU A 263 1.52 8.89 24.59
CA LEU A 263 1.16 9.95 23.63
C LEU A 263 -0.20 10.57 23.92
N VAL A 264 -1.17 9.77 24.37
CA VAL A 264 -2.56 10.20 24.62
C VAL A 264 -3.08 9.57 25.89
N ASP A 265 -4.24 10.03 26.38
CA ASP A 265 -4.96 9.31 27.43
C ASP A 265 -5.64 8.08 26.81
N THR A 266 -5.36 6.90 27.35
CA THR A 266 -5.94 5.64 26.90
C THR A 266 -6.87 5.01 27.91
N SER A 267 -7.19 5.72 29.00
CA SER A 267 -7.94 5.18 30.16
C SER A 267 -9.34 4.68 29.80
N ASP A 268 -10.04 5.39 28.89
CA ASP A 268 -11.38 5.03 28.43
C ASP A 268 -11.41 4.15 27.15
N MET A 269 -10.24 3.82 26.60
CA MET A 269 -10.15 3.02 25.38
C MET A 269 -10.49 1.56 25.66
N ASN A 270 -11.50 1.04 24.97
CA ASN A 270 -11.88 -0.37 25.00
C ASN A 270 -11.67 -1.02 23.64
N LEU A 271 -10.98 -2.17 23.63
CA LEU A 271 -10.72 -2.90 22.39
C LEU A 271 -12.03 -3.38 21.76
N VAL A 272 -12.27 -2.99 20.51
CA VAL A 272 -13.44 -3.38 19.71
C VAL A 272 -13.05 -4.46 18.70
N LYS A 273 -11.87 -4.30 18.08
CA LYS A 273 -11.43 -5.21 17.01
C LYS A 273 -9.90 -5.24 16.92
N THR A 274 -9.36 -6.45 16.82
CA THR A 274 -7.97 -6.69 16.42
C THR A 274 -7.93 -7.12 14.96
N VAL A 275 -7.05 -6.53 14.18
CA VAL A 275 -6.90 -6.86 12.75
C VAL A 275 -5.42 -7.05 12.44
N CYS A 276 -5.11 -8.21 11.84
CA CYS A 276 -3.75 -8.59 11.50
C CYS A 276 -3.64 -8.99 10.03
N ALA A 277 -2.53 -8.64 9.39
CA ALA A 277 -2.24 -9.15 8.05
C ALA A 277 -0.76 -8.98 7.66
N MET A 278 -0.42 -9.64 6.56
CA MET A 278 0.87 -9.48 5.89
C MET A 278 0.85 -8.26 4.98
N ARG A 279 1.71 -7.29 5.23
CA ARG A 279 2.00 -6.20 4.28
C ARG A 279 2.97 -6.69 3.23
N ALA A 280 2.75 -6.31 1.98
CA ALA A 280 3.62 -6.65 0.86
C ALA A 280 4.53 -5.45 0.53
N GLY A 281 5.80 -5.52 0.89
CA GLY A 281 6.79 -4.50 0.56
C GLY A 281 7.80 -5.00 -0.47
N SER A 282 8.24 -4.16 -1.38
CA SER A 282 9.36 -4.43 -2.27
C SER A 282 10.70 -4.34 -1.51
N ARG A 283 11.74 -4.86 -2.11
CA ARG A 283 13.08 -4.87 -1.51
C ARG A 283 13.67 -3.48 -1.32
N ASP A 284 13.37 -2.57 -2.23
CA ASP A 284 13.89 -1.20 -2.30
C ASP A 284 12.89 -0.14 -1.85
N TYR A 285 11.74 -0.57 -1.31
CA TYR A 285 10.62 0.27 -0.84
C TYR A 285 9.85 1.02 -1.94
N PHE A 286 10.23 0.92 -3.21
CA PHE A 286 9.45 1.48 -4.31
C PHE A 286 8.34 0.52 -4.73
N PRO A 287 7.16 0.99 -5.12
CA PRO A 287 6.13 0.16 -5.74
C PRO A 287 6.65 -0.64 -6.93
N LEU A 288 5.94 -1.68 -7.30
CA LEU A 288 6.22 -2.57 -8.41
C LEU A 288 5.04 -2.51 -9.37
N VAL A 289 5.21 -1.74 -10.46
CA VAL A 289 4.12 -1.46 -11.42
C VAL A 289 4.66 -1.62 -12.84
N GLY A 290 4.06 -2.48 -13.65
CA GLY A 290 4.48 -2.69 -15.03
C GLY A 290 4.31 -4.12 -15.50
N SER A 291 4.93 -4.46 -16.64
CA SER A 291 4.87 -5.79 -17.26
C SER A 291 5.64 -6.84 -16.45
N VAL A 292 5.21 -8.08 -16.51
CA VAL A 292 5.88 -9.22 -15.85
C VAL A 292 6.88 -9.85 -16.81
N ILE A 293 8.14 -9.97 -16.40
CA ILE A 293 9.21 -10.57 -17.18
C ILE A 293 9.01 -12.08 -17.28
N ASP A 294 9.20 -12.63 -18.49
CA ASP A 294 9.27 -14.08 -18.73
C ASP A 294 10.60 -14.64 -18.24
N VAL A 295 10.68 -14.88 -16.93
CA VAL A 295 11.92 -15.32 -16.25
C VAL A 295 12.45 -16.64 -16.82
N PRO A 296 11.64 -17.69 -17.03
CA PRO A 296 12.13 -18.95 -17.62
C PRO A 296 12.74 -18.74 -19.01
N PHE A 297 12.09 -17.98 -19.88
CA PHE A 297 12.63 -17.67 -21.19
C PHE A 297 13.95 -16.89 -21.09
N MET A 298 13.99 -15.82 -20.28
CA MET A 298 15.18 -14.97 -20.16
C MET A 298 16.40 -15.75 -19.69
N LEU A 299 16.24 -16.62 -18.68
CA LEU A 299 17.34 -17.43 -18.15
C LEU A 299 17.76 -18.55 -19.11
N GLY A 300 16.81 -19.14 -19.86
CA GLY A 300 17.09 -20.19 -20.85
C GLY A 300 17.75 -19.66 -22.12
N ALA A 301 17.24 -18.56 -22.68
CA ALA A 301 17.76 -17.98 -23.90
C ALA A 301 19.07 -17.17 -23.72
N TYR A 302 19.28 -16.61 -22.53
CA TYR A 302 20.41 -15.73 -22.24
C TYR A 302 21.15 -16.13 -20.96
N PRO A 303 21.83 -17.29 -20.93
CA PRO A 303 22.49 -17.78 -19.71
C PRO A 303 23.58 -16.83 -19.17
N ASP A 304 24.16 -15.98 -20.02
CA ASP A 304 25.18 -15.00 -19.62
C ASP A 304 24.64 -13.79 -18.80
N ILE A 305 23.33 -13.70 -18.60
CA ILE A 305 22.74 -12.71 -17.70
C ILE A 305 23.34 -12.82 -16.28
N ILE A 306 23.60 -14.04 -15.80
CA ILE A 306 24.20 -14.28 -14.50
C ILE A 306 25.64 -13.76 -14.41
N ARG A 307 26.32 -13.59 -15.53
CA ARG A 307 27.68 -13.04 -15.66
C ARG A 307 27.70 -11.54 -15.93
N GLY A 308 26.53 -10.93 -16.18
CA GLY A 308 26.40 -9.48 -16.35
C GLY A 308 25.87 -9.01 -17.70
N ALA A 309 25.54 -9.91 -18.63
CA ALA A 309 24.87 -9.53 -19.86
C ALA A 309 23.49 -8.90 -19.55
N THR A 310 23.09 -7.92 -20.37
CA THR A 310 21.82 -7.20 -20.23
C THR A 310 21.06 -7.19 -21.57
N PRO A 311 20.58 -8.36 -22.04
CA PRO A 311 19.81 -8.43 -23.27
C PRO A 311 18.47 -7.72 -23.14
N LYS A 312 17.81 -7.47 -24.28
CA LYS A 312 16.44 -6.94 -24.29
C LYS A 312 15.52 -7.88 -23.51
N LEU A 313 14.72 -7.32 -22.60
CA LEU A 313 13.78 -8.09 -21.80
C LEU A 313 12.63 -8.62 -22.66
N ARG A 314 12.20 -9.84 -22.35
CA ARG A 314 10.95 -10.42 -22.83
C ARG A 314 9.96 -10.49 -21.68
N TYR A 315 8.74 -10.11 -21.97
CA TYR A 315 7.63 -10.12 -21.02
C TYR A 315 6.62 -11.20 -21.36
N LEU A 316 5.91 -11.66 -20.34
CA LEU A 316 4.68 -12.44 -20.55
C LEU A 316 3.64 -11.51 -21.15
N GLU A 317 3.00 -11.99 -22.22
CA GLU A 317 2.09 -11.17 -23.02
C GLU A 317 0.88 -10.72 -22.20
N ASN A 318 0.61 -9.42 -22.20
CA ASN A 318 -0.54 -8.80 -21.51
C ASN A 318 -0.68 -9.18 -20.01
N LEU A 319 0.45 -9.51 -19.36
CA LEU A 319 0.51 -9.79 -17.94
C LEU A 319 1.26 -8.67 -17.20
N TYR A 320 0.60 -8.10 -16.22
CA TYR A 320 1.09 -6.94 -15.47
C TYR A 320 1.09 -7.19 -13.97
N ALA A 321 1.82 -6.36 -13.24
CA ALA A 321 1.84 -6.35 -11.79
C ALA A 321 1.55 -4.94 -11.24
N CYS A 322 0.81 -4.88 -10.14
CA CYS A 322 0.70 -3.72 -9.27
C CYS A 322 0.83 -4.19 -7.82
N ASN A 323 2.02 -4.07 -7.25
CA ASN A 323 2.33 -4.71 -5.97
C ASN A 323 3.42 -3.95 -5.19
N GLY A 324 3.82 -4.45 -4.02
CA GLY A 324 4.96 -3.94 -3.29
C GLY A 324 4.77 -2.59 -2.60
N LEU A 325 3.52 -2.14 -2.36
CA LEU A 325 3.19 -0.82 -1.81
C LEU A 325 3.60 -0.64 -0.33
N GLY A 326 3.98 -1.72 0.35
CA GLY A 326 4.46 -1.73 1.72
C GLY A 326 3.44 -1.19 2.73
N GLY A 327 3.91 -0.40 3.70
CA GLY A 327 3.06 0.25 4.70
C GLY A 327 2.35 1.52 4.21
N ARG A 328 2.46 1.87 2.93
CA ARG A 328 1.90 3.09 2.33
C ARG A 328 0.90 2.81 1.21
N GLY A 329 0.18 1.70 1.30
CA GLY A 329 -0.76 1.26 0.27
C GLY A 329 -1.77 2.35 -0.12
N PHE A 330 -2.36 3.03 0.86
CA PHE A 330 -3.34 4.11 0.62
C PHE A 330 -2.72 5.42 0.13
N VAL A 331 -1.41 5.60 0.23
CA VAL A 331 -0.69 6.70 -0.42
C VAL A 331 -0.38 6.36 -1.88
N PHE A 332 0.18 5.17 -2.12
CA PHE A 332 0.63 4.77 -3.44
C PHE A 332 -0.49 4.24 -4.34
N GLY A 333 -1.48 3.54 -3.77
CA GLY A 333 -2.50 2.81 -4.53
C GLY A 333 -3.14 3.61 -5.66
N PRO A 334 -3.71 4.79 -5.41
CA PRO A 334 -4.37 5.58 -6.46
C PRO A 334 -3.44 5.96 -7.62
N LEU A 335 -2.26 6.50 -7.32
CA LEU A 335 -1.32 6.91 -8.37
C LEU A 335 -0.78 5.71 -9.15
N MET A 336 -0.44 4.62 -8.48
CA MET A 336 0.04 3.39 -9.12
C MET A 336 -1.05 2.74 -9.97
N GLY A 337 -2.29 2.72 -9.47
CA GLY A 337 -3.45 2.24 -10.22
C GLY A 337 -3.68 3.05 -11.50
N LYS A 338 -3.61 4.38 -11.39
CA LYS A 338 -3.73 5.27 -12.54
C LYS A 338 -2.61 5.05 -13.55
N TRP A 339 -1.36 4.99 -13.12
CA TRP A 339 -0.23 4.78 -14.03
C TRP A 339 -0.31 3.45 -14.76
N LEU A 340 -0.71 2.37 -14.08
CA LEU A 340 -0.87 1.08 -14.73
C LEU A 340 -2.04 1.08 -15.71
N ALA A 341 -3.17 1.70 -15.36
CA ALA A 341 -4.29 1.84 -16.28
C ALA A 341 -3.93 2.66 -17.53
N ASP A 342 -3.17 3.75 -17.36
CA ASP A 342 -2.66 4.56 -18.47
C ASP A 342 -1.68 3.75 -19.36
N TYR A 343 -0.85 2.90 -18.75
CA TYR A 343 0.07 2.03 -19.48
C TYR A 343 -0.66 0.96 -20.31
N ILE A 344 -1.65 0.29 -19.71
CA ILE A 344 -2.42 -0.77 -20.37
C ILE A 344 -3.30 -0.23 -21.49
N PHE A 345 -3.97 0.90 -21.26
CA PHE A 345 -5.00 1.41 -22.16
C PHE A 345 -4.46 2.45 -23.15
N ASP A 346 -3.65 3.41 -22.67
CA ASP A 346 -3.15 4.53 -23.48
C ASP A 346 -1.71 4.31 -23.99
N ALA A 347 -1.10 3.16 -23.68
CA ALA A 347 0.30 2.83 -24.00
C ALA A 347 1.32 3.88 -23.48
N LYS A 348 1.02 4.55 -22.36
CA LYS A 348 1.94 5.49 -21.73
C LYS A 348 3.06 4.73 -21.03
N GLU A 349 4.28 5.27 -21.07
CA GLU A 349 5.42 4.65 -20.38
C GLU A 349 5.23 4.62 -18.86
N ILE A 350 5.69 3.53 -18.23
CA ILE A 350 5.77 3.41 -16.78
C ILE A 350 6.99 4.18 -16.26
N ASP A 351 6.80 4.88 -15.14
CA ASP A 351 7.90 5.56 -14.44
C ASP A 351 8.97 4.53 -14.00
N LYS A 352 10.21 4.76 -14.38
CA LYS A 352 11.34 3.87 -14.10
C LYS A 352 11.58 3.61 -12.61
N ARG A 353 11.12 4.52 -11.72
CA ARG A 353 11.21 4.33 -10.27
C ARG A 353 10.36 3.16 -9.78
N VAL A 354 9.27 2.82 -10.48
CA VAL A 354 8.32 1.76 -10.09
C VAL A 354 8.34 0.55 -11.00
N ASP A 355 8.96 0.64 -12.19
CA ASP A 355 9.08 -0.45 -13.13
C ASP A 355 9.88 -1.62 -12.51
N PRO A 356 9.32 -2.86 -12.46
CA PRO A 356 10.00 -4.03 -11.90
C PRO A 356 11.31 -4.41 -12.61
N ASP A 357 11.51 -3.99 -13.85
CA ASP A 357 12.71 -4.26 -14.67
C ASP A 357 14.00 -3.84 -13.96
N ARG A 358 13.94 -2.75 -13.18
CA ARG A 358 15.07 -2.22 -12.40
C ARG A 358 15.70 -3.25 -11.46
N LEU A 359 14.97 -4.32 -11.11
CA LEU A 359 15.41 -5.33 -10.15
C LEU A 359 15.94 -6.61 -10.81
N PHE A 360 15.56 -6.91 -12.07
CA PHE A 360 15.76 -8.20 -12.70
C PHE A 360 17.23 -8.60 -12.85
N PHE A 361 18.02 -7.82 -13.55
CA PHE A 361 19.43 -8.18 -13.80
C PHE A 361 20.28 -8.26 -12.51
N LYS A 362 19.97 -7.41 -11.53
CA LYS A 362 20.63 -7.47 -10.22
C LYS A 362 20.26 -8.75 -9.46
N TRP A 363 19.00 -9.17 -9.57
CA TRP A 363 18.52 -10.41 -8.98
C TRP A 363 19.17 -11.62 -9.64
N CYS A 364 19.22 -11.69 -10.97
CA CYS A 364 19.90 -12.79 -11.69
C CYS A 364 21.36 -12.97 -11.25
N ARG A 365 22.13 -11.89 -11.23
CA ARG A 365 23.53 -11.93 -10.81
C ARG A 365 23.74 -12.40 -9.37
N LYS A 366 22.75 -12.20 -8.51
CA LYS A 366 22.86 -12.57 -7.08
C LYS A 366 22.45 -14.01 -6.79
N HIS A 367 21.45 -14.52 -7.50
CA HIS A 367 20.77 -15.77 -7.12
C HIS A 367 21.14 -16.98 -7.98
N TYR A 368 21.87 -16.77 -9.08
CA TYR A 368 22.30 -17.82 -9.99
C TYR A 368 23.83 -17.87 -10.17
N LYS A 369 24.58 -17.28 -9.24
CA LYS A 369 26.05 -17.43 -9.15
C LYS A 369 26.42 -18.69 -8.43
#